data_7e69edd23851cc3153fbd3088557c666
#
_entry.id   7e69edd23851cc3153fbd3088557c666
#
_cell.length_a   1.000
_cell.length_b   1.000
_cell.length_c   1.000
_cell.angle_alpha   90.00
_cell.angle_beta   90.00
_cell.angle_gamma   90.00
#
_symmetry.space_group_name_H-M   'P 1'
#
loop_
_entity.id
_entity.type
_entity.pdbx_description
1 polymer ?
#
loop_
_entity_poly.entity_id
_entity_poly.type
_entity_poly.pdbx_seq_one_letter_code
_entity_poly.pdbx_strand_id
1 'polypeptide(L)'
;DFFTLYKPLHDRVADGMMRKIRSRFKAKPVPKNDILRKIVENRREGRLFLAGFIGDQTPNWANLNFWMEFLHQDTPVLVGTEKIARKFNLPVISLRMRKVRRGYYEVDFVDLCSDPQSLEPGELTRMHTRMLERFIREVPELWLWSHKRWKHVREDSIGSREENRWQK
;
A
#
# COMPACT_ATOMS: atom_id res chain seq x y z
N ASP A 1 -4.42 -17.68 -4.89
CA ASP A 1 -3.04 -17.22 -4.67
C ASP A 1 -3.00 -16.01 -3.75
N PHE A 2 -2.01 -15.94 -2.84
CA PHE A 2 -1.77 -14.75 -2.02
C PHE A 2 -0.43 -14.12 -2.40
N PHE A 3 -0.48 -12.93 -2.98
CA PHE A 3 0.68 -12.15 -3.39
C PHE A 3 1.05 -11.12 -2.32
N THR A 4 2.31 -11.11 -1.88
CA THR A 4 2.86 -10.07 -1.01
C THR A 4 3.82 -9.21 -1.82
N LEU A 5 3.50 -7.93 -1.97
CA LEU A 5 4.34 -7.02 -2.74
C LEU A 5 5.58 -6.63 -1.96
N TYR A 6 6.71 -6.61 -2.63
CA TYR A 6 7.96 -6.17 -2.01
C TYR A 6 8.88 -5.45 -3.01
N LYS A 7 9.82 -4.70 -2.48
CA LYS A 7 10.93 -4.14 -3.24
C LYS A 7 12.14 -5.07 -3.06
N PRO A 8 12.69 -5.64 -4.14
CA PRO A 8 13.91 -6.45 -4.06
C PRO A 8 15.05 -5.67 -3.41
N LEU A 9 15.83 -6.34 -2.58
CA LEU A 9 16.99 -5.77 -1.92
C LEU A 9 18.22 -5.90 -2.82
N HIS A 10 19.17 -4.98 -2.67
CA HIS A 10 20.44 -5.02 -3.40
C HIS A 10 21.32 -6.20 -2.96
N ASP A 11 21.35 -6.48 -1.67
CA ASP A 11 22.05 -7.62 -1.12
C ASP A 11 21.27 -8.92 -1.38
N ARG A 12 21.89 -9.86 -2.11
CA ARG A 12 21.25 -11.11 -2.54
C ARG A 12 20.93 -12.05 -1.38
N VAL A 13 21.76 -12.05 -0.34
CA VAL A 13 21.56 -12.92 0.85
C VAL A 13 20.36 -12.40 1.64
N ALA A 14 20.34 -11.10 1.92
CA ALA A 14 19.24 -10.45 2.61
C ALA A 14 17.93 -10.59 1.82
N ASP A 15 17.96 -10.43 0.48
CA ASP A 15 16.77 -10.62 -0.37
C ASP A 15 16.25 -12.07 -0.29
N GLY A 16 17.14 -13.05 -0.39
CA GLY A 16 16.78 -14.47 -0.26
C GLY A 16 16.15 -14.80 1.08
N MET A 17 16.72 -14.29 2.18
CA MET A 17 16.19 -14.44 3.53
C MET A 17 14.80 -13.81 3.67
N MET A 18 14.63 -12.57 3.20
CA MET A 18 13.34 -11.88 3.25
C MET A 18 12.27 -12.57 2.42
N ARG A 19 12.61 -13.09 1.25
CA ARG A 19 11.70 -13.90 0.42
C ARG A 19 11.27 -15.17 1.15
N LYS A 20 12.21 -15.88 1.78
CA LYS A 20 11.91 -17.08 2.59
C LYS A 20 10.96 -16.78 3.75
N ILE A 21 11.18 -15.68 4.47
CA ILE A 21 10.30 -15.24 5.56
C ILE A 21 8.89 -14.95 5.02
N ARG A 22 8.78 -14.18 3.92
CA ARG A 22 7.49 -13.82 3.32
C ARG A 22 6.72 -14.99 2.74
N SER A 23 7.40 -16.02 2.25
CA SER A 23 6.76 -17.23 1.69
C SER A 23 6.39 -18.28 2.73
N ARG A 24 6.73 -18.06 4.01
CA ARG A 24 6.58 -19.06 5.09
C ARG A 24 5.16 -19.65 5.21
N PHE A 25 4.13 -18.84 4.94
CA PHE A 25 2.73 -19.24 5.03
C PHE A 25 2.05 -19.36 3.65
N LYS A 26 2.78 -19.88 2.66
CA LYS A 26 2.33 -20.06 1.26
C LYS A 26 2.05 -18.75 0.51
N ALA A 27 2.42 -17.60 1.07
CA ALA A 27 2.36 -16.35 0.34
C ALA A 27 3.42 -16.33 -0.78
N LYS A 28 3.11 -15.71 -1.89
CA LYS A 28 4.00 -15.57 -3.05
C LYS A 28 4.56 -14.15 -3.06
N PRO A 29 5.83 -13.93 -2.66
CA PRO A 29 6.44 -12.60 -2.75
C PRO A 29 6.62 -12.20 -4.21
N VAL A 30 6.04 -11.05 -4.59
CA VAL A 30 6.06 -10.52 -5.96
C VAL A 30 6.74 -9.14 -5.95
N PRO A 31 7.76 -8.91 -6.78
CA PRO A 31 8.30 -7.57 -6.96
C PRO A 31 7.19 -6.59 -7.37
N LYS A 32 7.17 -5.41 -6.78
CA LYS A 32 6.10 -4.43 -7.01
C LYS A 32 5.85 -4.10 -8.49
N ASN A 33 6.88 -4.18 -9.32
CA ASN A 33 6.76 -3.90 -10.76
C ASN A 33 6.12 -5.06 -11.55
N ASP A 34 6.07 -6.26 -10.99
CA ASP A 34 5.54 -7.46 -11.63
C ASP A 34 4.07 -7.74 -11.29
N ILE A 35 3.48 -6.99 -10.34
CA ILE A 35 2.12 -7.28 -9.86
C ILE A 35 1.07 -7.22 -10.97
N LEU A 36 1.16 -6.25 -11.88
CA LEU A 36 0.20 -6.12 -12.98
C LEU A 36 0.22 -7.36 -13.88
N ARG A 37 1.40 -7.88 -14.19
CA ARG A 37 1.56 -9.11 -14.94
C ARG A 37 0.91 -10.29 -14.21
N LYS A 38 1.15 -10.41 -12.90
CA LYS A 38 0.57 -11.49 -12.08
C LYS A 38 -0.96 -11.42 -11.99
N ILE A 39 -1.52 -10.24 -11.89
CA ILE A 39 -2.98 -10.04 -11.93
C ILE A 39 -3.55 -10.52 -13.28
N VAL A 40 -2.95 -10.11 -14.39
CA VAL A 40 -3.40 -10.51 -15.73
C VAL A 40 -3.28 -12.03 -15.93
N GLU A 41 -2.16 -12.64 -15.55
CA GLU A 41 -1.95 -14.09 -15.62
C GLU A 41 -3.04 -14.85 -14.86
N ASN A 42 -3.31 -14.50 -13.58
CA ASN A 42 -4.33 -15.18 -12.78
C ASN A 42 -5.74 -15.00 -13.35
N ARG A 43 -6.08 -13.81 -13.85
CA ARG A 43 -7.39 -13.58 -14.50
C ARG A 43 -7.57 -14.42 -15.75
N ARG A 44 -6.55 -14.52 -16.60
CA ARG A 44 -6.59 -15.35 -17.81
C ARG A 44 -6.78 -16.84 -17.50
N GLU A 45 -6.24 -17.29 -16.37
CA GLU A 45 -6.31 -18.68 -15.92
C GLU A 45 -7.52 -18.95 -15.00
N GLY A 46 -8.40 -17.96 -14.78
CA GLY A 46 -9.57 -18.06 -13.91
C GLY A 46 -9.23 -18.34 -12.45
N ARG A 47 -7.98 -18.03 -12.01
CA ARG A 47 -7.52 -18.28 -10.63
C ARG A 47 -7.84 -17.10 -9.73
N LEU A 48 -8.42 -17.40 -8.57
CA LEU A 48 -8.62 -16.41 -7.51
C LEU A 48 -7.28 -16.03 -6.87
N PHE A 49 -7.15 -14.76 -6.54
CA PHE A 49 -5.97 -14.24 -5.85
C PHE A 49 -6.32 -13.12 -4.87
N LEU A 50 -5.43 -12.92 -3.92
CA LEU A 50 -5.40 -11.76 -3.03
C LEU A 50 -4.02 -11.10 -3.17
N ALA A 51 -3.96 -9.78 -3.26
CA ALA A 51 -2.73 -9.02 -3.35
C ALA A 51 -2.62 -8.05 -2.17
N GLY A 52 -1.59 -8.23 -1.33
CA GLY A 52 -1.32 -7.38 -0.17
C GLY A 52 -0.46 -6.18 -0.53
N PHE A 53 -0.98 -4.97 -0.32
CA PHE A 53 -0.30 -3.70 -0.50
C PHE A 53 -0.03 -3.04 0.84
N ILE A 54 1.16 -2.48 1.01
CA ILE A 54 1.49 -1.64 2.17
C ILE A 54 1.21 -0.20 1.76
N GLY A 55 0.13 0.38 2.29
CA GLY A 55 -0.37 1.71 1.90
C GLY A 55 -0.10 2.82 2.91
N ASP A 56 0.41 2.51 4.09
CA ASP A 56 0.61 3.43 5.21
C ASP A 56 1.96 4.16 5.19
N GLN A 57 2.88 3.76 4.31
CA GLN A 57 4.22 4.33 4.23
C GLN A 57 4.27 5.57 3.33
N THR A 58 5.34 6.35 3.52
CA THR A 58 5.63 7.53 2.70
C THR A 58 5.94 7.15 1.25
N PRO A 59 5.32 7.82 0.26
CA PRO A 59 5.72 7.70 -1.14
C PRO A 59 7.18 8.10 -1.35
N ASN A 60 7.80 7.60 -2.43
CA ASN A 60 9.07 8.14 -2.92
C ASN A 60 8.82 9.47 -3.69
N TRP A 61 9.88 10.23 -3.93
CA TRP A 61 9.84 11.53 -4.61
C TRP A 61 9.04 11.52 -5.92
N ALA A 62 9.18 10.49 -6.73
CA ALA A 62 8.48 10.37 -8.01
C ALA A 62 6.95 10.17 -7.88
N ASN A 63 6.43 9.92 -6.68
CA ASN A 63 5.02 9.61 -6.41
C ASN A 63 4.35 10.60 -5.44
N LEU A 64 4.86 11.82 -5.31
CA LEU A 64 4.28 12.88 -4.48
C LEU A 64 3.11 13.59 -5.19
N ASN A 65 2.20 12.82 -5.81
CA ASN A 65 1.18 13.37 -6.71
C ASN A 65 -0.19 13.56 -6.04
N PHE A 66 -0.39 13.01 -4.86
CA PHE A 66 -1.65 13.09 -4.15
C PHE A 66 -1.41 13.39 -2.68
N TRP A 67 -1.99 14.48 -2.22
CA TRP A 67 -1.85 15.00 -0.87
C TRP A 67 -3.20 15.11 -0.20
N MET A 68 -3.25 14.77 1.08
CA MET A 68 -4.43 14.97 1.91
C MET A 68 -4.02 15.17 3.37
N GLU A 69 -4.94 15.69 4.15
CA GLU A 69 -4.77 15.74 5.60
C GLU A 69 -4.83 14.33 6.18
N PHE A 70 -3.84 13.99 7.00
CA PHE A 70 -3.73 12.73 7.74
C PHE A 70 -3.08 13.00 9.10
N LEU A 71 -3.77 12.67 10.19
CA LEU A 71 -3.36 12.97 11.56
C LEU A 71 -3.00 14.46 11.75
N HIS A 72 -3.85 15.36 11.24
CA HIS A 72 -3.68 16.82 11.27
C HIS A 72 -2.44 17.36 10.55
N GLN A 73 -1.88 16.60 9.63
CA GLN A 73 -0.74 17.02 8.82
C GLN A 73 -1.02 16.80 7.34
N ASP A 74 -0.58 17.76 6.50
CA ASP A 74 -0.61 17.59 5.05
C ASP A 74 0.37 16.48 4.64
N THR A 75 -0.17 15.44 4.01
CA THR A 75 0.54 14.16 3.89
C THR A 75 0.42 13.61 2.48
N PRO A 76 1.54 13.28 1.81
CA PRO A 76 1.49 12.58 0.55
C PRO A 76 1.10 11.12 0.75
N VAL A 77 0.19 10.61 -0.08
CA VAL A 77 -0.30 9.23 0.00
C VAL A 77 -0.15 8.48 -1.31
N LEU A 78 -0.03 7.16 -1.21
CA LEU A 78 0.16 6.26 -2.35
C LEU A 78 -1.18 5.97 -3.04
N VAL A 79 -1.28 6.32 -4.32
CA VAL A 79 -2.46 6.04 -5.15
C VAL A 79 -2.34 4.75 -5.97
N GLY A 80 -1.26 4.01 -5.80
CA GLY A 80 -0.97 2.82 -6.62
C GLY A 80 -2.02 1.71 -6.48
N THR A 81 -2.49 1.45 -5.27
CA THR A 81 -3.53 0.47 -4.99
C THR A 81 -4.83 0.82 -5.69
N GLU A 82 -5.27 2.07 -5.59
CA GLU A 82 -6.48 2.55 -6.26
C GLU A 82 -6.39 2.41 -7.78
N LYS A 83 -5.26 2.83 -8.38
CA LYS A 83 -5.05 2.71 -9.83
C LYS A 83 -5.19 1.27 -10.32
N ILE A 84 -4.66 0.31 -9.56
CA ILE A 84 -4.76 -1.12 -9.88
C ILE A 84 -6.17 -1.63 -9.65
N ALA A 85 -6.78 -1.31 -8.51
CA ALA A 85 -8.13 -1.73 -8.18
C ALA A 85 -9.14 -1.24 -9.22
N ARG A 86 -9.11 0.04 -9.60
CA ARG A 86 -9.97 0.60 -10.64
C ARG A 86 -9.72 -0.01 -12.02
N LYS A 87 -8.44 -0.16 -12.42
CA LYS A 87 -8.09 -0.72 -13.73
C LYS A 87 -8.66 -2.12 -13.95
N PHE A 88 -8.66 -2.94 -12.91
CA PHE A 88 -9.08 -4.34 -13.00
C PHE A 88 -10.43 -4.62 -12.32
N ASN A 89 -11.10 -3.61 -11.82
CA ASN A 89 -12.31 -3.72 -11.00
C ASN A 89 -12.15 -4.79 -9.89
N LEU A 90 -11.12 -4.62 -9.04
CA LEU A 90 -10.83 -5.53 -7.95
C LEU A 90 -11.39 -4.97 -6.65
N PRO A 91 -12.24 -5.71 -5.93
CA PRO A 91 -12.66 -5.32 -4.59
C PRO A 91 -11.47 -5.04 -3.68
N VAL A 92 -11.61 -4.06 -2.81
CA VAL A 92 -10.56 -3.65 -1.87
C VAL A 92 -11.04 -3.85 -0.44
N ILE A 93 -10.25 -4.57 0.32
CA ILE A 93 -10.43 -4.77 1.77
C ILE A 93 -9.26 -4.16 2.51
N SER A 94 -9.50 -3.71 3.71
CA SER A 94 -8.47 -3.24 4.64
C SER A 94 -8.31 -4.25 5.79
N LEU A 95 -7.12 -4.32 6.34
CA LEU A 95 -6.82 -5.15 7.50
C LEU A 95 -6.80 -4.28 8.75
N ARG A 96 -7.60 -4.64 9.74
CA ARG A 96 -7.57 -4.04 11.07
C ARG A 96 -6.96 -5.02 12.05
N MET A 97 -5.84 -4.64 12.64
CA MET A 97 -5.17 -5.44 13.66
C MET A 97 -5.52 -4.91 15.04
N ARG A 98 -5.79 -5.81 15.99
CA ARG A 98 -5.89 -5.50 17.40
C ARG A 98 -5.06 -6.46 18.23
N LYS A 99 -4.51 -5.96 19.31
CA LYS A 99 -3.74 -6.75 20.26
C LYS A 99 -4.69 -7.25 21.35
N VAL A 100 -4.83 -8.56 21.49
CA VAL A 100 -5.63 -9.18 22.55
C VAL A 100 -4.83 -9.24 23.86
N ARG A 101 -3.58 -9.69 23.76
CA ARG A 101 -2.59 -9.70 24.84
C ARG A 101 -1.20 -9.78 24.25
N ARG A 102 -0.16 -9.69 25.06
CA ARG A 102 1.23 -9.79 24.58
C ARG A 102 1.45 -11.08 23.77
N GLY A 103 1.85 -10.92 22.50
CA GLY A 103 2.10 -12.01 21.55
C GLY A 103 0.85 -12.57 20.87
N TYR A 104 -0.36 -12.07 21.16
CA TYR A 104 -1.61 -12.52 20.55
C TYR A 104 -2.32 -11.35 19.88
N TYR A 105 -2.59 -11.50 18.61
CA TYR A 105 -3.22 -10.47 17.78
C TYR A 105 -4.39 -11.08 17.02
N GLU A 106 -5.40 -10.28 16.80
CA GLU A 106 -6.52 -10.60 15.91
C GLU A 106 -6.49 -9.64 14.73
N VAL A 107 -6.87 -10.15 13.56
CA VAL A 107 -6.94 -9.37 12.33
C VAL A 107 -8.34 -9.52 11.74
N ASP A 108 -9.02 -8.40 11.60
CA ASP A 108 -10.31 -8.31 10.95
C ASP A 108 -10.13 -7.84 9.50
N PHE A 109 -10.91 -8.41 8.58
CA PHE A 109 -11.05 -7.92 7.23
C PHE A 109 -12.20 -6.93 7.18
N VAL A 110 -11.92 -5.72 6.76
CA VAL A 110 -12.91 -4.64 6.67
C VAL A 110 -13.13 -4.29 5.21
N ASP A 111 -14.36 -4.43 4.72
CA ASP A 111 -14.69 -4.04 3.36
C ASP A 111 -14.49 -2.53 3.18
N LEU A 112 -13.69 -2.16 2.20
CA LEU A 112 -13.43 -0.78 1.86
C LEU A 112 -14.23 -0.36 0.63
N CYS A 113 -14.18 -1.17 -0.42
CA CYS A 113 -14.91 -0.91 -1.67
C CYS A 113 -15.06 -2.18 -2.51
N SER A 114 -16.28 -2.52 -2.88
CA SER A 114 -16.57 -3.69 -3.74
C SER A 114 -16.51 -3.36 -5.23
N ASP A 115 -16.78 -2.11 -5.61
CA ASP A 115 -16.74 -1.63 -7.02
C ASP A 115 -15.89 -0.34 -7.14
N PRO A 116 -14.56 -0.47 -7.25
CA PRO A 116 -13.68 0.68 -7.35
C PRO A 116 -13.84 1.52 -8.62
N GLN A 117 -14.48 0.99 -9.66
CA GLN A 117 -14.72 1.74 -10.91
C GLN A 117 -15.81 2.80 -10.75
N SER A 118 -16.76 2.59 -9.84
CA SER A 118 -17.83 3.55 -9.57
C SER A 118 -17.34 4.81 -8.79
N LEU A 119 -16.16 4.75 -8.17
CA LEU A 119 -15.62 5.84 -7.38
C LEU A 119 -14.90 6.87 -8.25
N GLU A 120 -14.91 8.13 -7.82
CA GLU A 120 -14.09 9.18 -8.43
C GLU A 120 -12.58 8.96 -8.18
N PRO A 121 -11.70 9.44 -9.07
CA PRO A 121 -10.26 9.35 -8.88
C PRO A 121 -9.79 9.97 -7.55
N GLY A 122 -9.05 9.20 -6.76
CA GLY A 122 -8.56 9.60 -5.45
C GLY A 122 -9.52 9.28 -4.29
N GLU A 123 -10.75 8.89 -4.57
CA GLU A 123 -11.74 8.62 -3.52
C GLU A 123 -11.41 7.37 -2.71
N LEU A 124 -11.08 6.27 -3.36
CA LEU A 124 -10.66 5.04 -2.68
C LEU A 124 -9.42 5.28 -1.81
N THR A 125 -8.48 6.08 -2.30
CA THR A 125 -7.28 6.46 -1.54
C THR A 125 -7.65 7.27 -0.30
N ARG A 126 -8.61 8.21 -0.41
CA ARG A 126 -9.11 8.97 0.75
C ARG A 126 -9.82 8.08 1.76
N MET A 127 -10.68 7.16 1.28
CA MET A 127 -11.38 6.19 2.14
C MET A 127 -10.40 5.34 2.95
N HIS A 128 -9.40 4.77 2.28
CA HIS A 128 -8.34 3.98 2.93
C HIS A 128 -7.57 4.80 3.96
N THR A 129 -7.15 6.01 3.60
CA THR A 129 -6.34 6.86 4.50
C THR A 129 -7.13 7.30 5.73
N ARG A 130 -8.42 7.65 5.59
CA ARG A 130 -9.30 7.97 6.73
C ARG A 130 -9.56 6.74 7.61
N MET A 131 -9.71 5.56 7.01
CA MET A 131 -9.86 4.31 7.77
C MET A 131 -8.59 3.98 8.56
N LEU A 132 -7.41 4.12 7.94
CA LEU A 132 -6.13 3.96 8.61
C LEU A 132 -5.98 4.94 9.78
N GLU A 133 -6.32 6.20 9.58
CA GLU A 133 -6.30 7.21 10.65
C GLU A 133 -7.18 6.82 11.84
N ARG A 134 -8.39 6.30 11.57
CA ARG A 134 -9.28 5.78 12.61
C ARG A 134 -8.62 4.63 13.37
N PHE A 135 -8.04 3.66 12.70
CA PHE A 135 -7.37 2.53 13.34
C PHE A 135 -6.19 2.97 14.20
N ILE A 136 -5.42 3.95 13.74
CA ILE A 136 -4.30 4.51 14.52
C ILE A 136 -4.81 5.23 15.77
N ARG A 137 -5.91 5.98 15.66
CA ARG A 137 -6.50 6.68 16.83
C ARG A 137 -7.09 5.70 17.86
N GLU A 138 -7.63 4.57 17.41
CA GLU A 138 -8.17 3.52 18.29
C GLU A 138 -7.06 2.76 19.03
N VAL A 139 -5.96 2.42 18.35
CA VAL A 139 -4.87 1.62 18.92
C VAL A 139 -3.51 2.15 18.42
N PRO A 140 -3.07 3.32 18.90
CA PRO A 140 -1.89 4.01 18.37
C PRO A 140 -0.59 3.22 18.52
N GLU A 141 -0.46 2.36 19.52
CA GLU A 141 0.73 1.54 19.74
C GLU A 141 0.96 0.46 18.67
N LEU A 142 -0.03 0.17 17.82
CA LEU A 142 0.12 -0.80 16.74
C LEU A 142 0.64 -0.20 15.44
N TRP A 143 0.71 1.12 15.33
CA TRP A 143 1.27 1.76 14.14
C TRP A 143 2.79 1.94 14.27
N LEU A 144 3.50 1.82 13.13
CA LEU A 144 4.96 1.91 13.07
C LEU A 144 5.42 3.38 13.14
N TRP A 145 5.41 3.98 14.33
CA TRP A 145 5.82 5.36 14.56
C TRP A 145 7.31 5.65 14.24
N SER A 146 8.15 4.63 14.20
CA SER A 146 9.56 4.77 13.79
C SER A 146 9.73 5.02 12.28
N HIS A 147 8.68 4.80 11.47
CA HIS A 147 8.69 5.18 10.06
C HIS A 147 8.54 6.69 9.93
N LYS A 148 9.49 7.36 9.23
CA LYS A 148 9.45 8.80 8.99
C LYS A 148 8.35 9.14 7.97
N ARG A 149 7.07 9.16 8.43
CA ARG A 149 5.88 9.31 7.58
C ARG A 149 5.85 10.69 6.92
N TRP A 150 6.19 11.74 7.63
CA TRP A 150 6.16 13.14 7.17
C TRP A 150 7.56 13.67 6.84
N LYS A 151 8.31 12.94 6.01
CA LYS A 151 9.62 13.38 5.54
C LYS A 151 9.57 14.34 4.35
N HIS A 152 8.41 14.44 3.67
CA HIS A 152 8.18 15.33 2.56
C HIS A 152 7.19 16.41 2.95
N VAL A 153 7.43 17.64 2.52
CA VAL A 153 6.50 18.77 2.59
C VAL A 153 5.92 19.03 1.20
N ARG A 154 4.77 19.71 1.11
CA ARG A 154 4.10 19.93 -0.19
C ARG A 154 4.95 20.75 -1.17
N GLU A 155 5.76 21.64 -0.70
CA GLU A 155 6.71 22.43 -1.49
C GLU A 155 7.70 21.54 -2.24
N ASP A 156 8.12 20.42 -1.67
CA ASP A 156 8.99 19.44 -2.31
C ASP A 156 8.37 18.89 -3.61
N SER A 157 7.04 18.82 -3.68
CA SER A 157 6.33 18.32 -4.87
C SER A 157 6.38 19.28 -6.05
N ILE A 158 6.61 20.55 -5.80
CA ILE A 158 6.72 21.61 -6.82
C ILE A 158 8.11 21.56 -7.44
N GLY A 159 9.17 21.51 -6.62
CA GLY A 159 10.57 21.42 -7.08
C GLY A 159 10.85 20.16 -7.90
N SER A 160 10.32 18.99 -7.47
CA SER A 160 10.50 17.72 -8.22
C SER A 160 9.85 17.70 -9.61
N ARG A 161 8.86 18.56 -9.88
CA ARG A 161 8.24 18.71 -11.21
C ARG A 161 9.11 19.55 -12.14
N GLU A 162 9.86 20.50 -11.61
CA GLU A 162 10.77 21.35 -12.39
C GLU A 162 12.05 20.60 -12.76
N GLU A 163 12.66 19.86 -11.83
CA GLU A 163 13.85 19.07 -12.11
C GLU A 163 13.63 17.97 -13.17
N ASN A 164 12.46 17.32 -13.16
CA ASN A 164 12.10 16.31 -14.16
C ASN A 164 11.77 16.89 -15.56
N ARG A 165 11.63 18.21 -15.67
CA ARG A 165 11.39 18.88 -16.96
C ARG A 165 12.66 19.03 -17.80
N TRP A 166 13.81 18.99 -17.15
CA TRP A 166 15.14 19.16 -17.80
C TRP A 166 15.87 17.85 -18.06
N GLN A 167 15.28 16.69 -17.69
CA GLN A 167 15.87 15.37 -17.88
C GLN A 167 15.20 14.54 -19.00
N LYS A 168 14.55 15.19 -19.96
CA LYS A 168 13.99 14.56 -21.17
C LYS A 168 14.86 14.82 -22.37
#